data_cd14706fd47e19feb800f820b0ce266a
#
_entry.id   cd14706fd47e19feb800f820b0ce266a
#
_cell.length_a   1.000
_cell.length_b   1.000
_cell.length_c   1.000
_cell.angle_alpha   90.00
_cell.angle_beta   90.00
_cell.angle_gamma   90.00
#
_symmetry.space_group_name_H-M   'P 1'
#
loop_
_entity.id
_entity.type
_entity.pdbx_description
1 polymer ?
#
loop_
_entity_poly.entity_id
_entity_poly.type
_entity_poly.pdbx_seq_one_letter_code
_entity_poly.pdbx_strand_id
1 'polypeptide(L)'
;DPAVERTITPRLALTTAEYLAFEKDYHVLVILTDMTNYCEALREIGAAREEVPGRRGYPGYMYTDLAQLYERAGRIQGRDGSVTQIPILTMPGDDDTHPIPDLTGYITEGQIYIDRDLNSQGITPPINVLPSLSRLMDDGIGEGLTRADHADVKDQIFAAYAEGEDLRDLVNIVGREALSELDNKYLDFADRFEEEFVDQGTDTSRSIDETLELGWDLLSMLPKDALNRIDEDLIEEHYREDETAEAVEA
;
A
#
# COMPACT_ATOMS: atom_id res chain seq x y z
N ASP A 1 3.49 -9.49 -27.87
CA ASP A 1 4.46 -10.59 -27.92
C ASP A 1 3.74 -11.94 -27.83
N PRO A 2 4.29 -13.02 -28.43
CA PRO A 2 3.73 -14.37 -28.31
C PRO A 2 3.61 -14.83 -26.85
N ALA A 3 2.61 -15.70 -26.56
CA ALA A 3 2.37 -16.18 -25.20
C ALA A 3 3.61 -16.83 -24.56
N VAL A 4 4.39 -17.59 -25.36
CA VAL A 4 5.62 -18.22 -24.87
C VAL A 4 6.67 -17.19 -24.43
N GLU A 5 6.85 -16.12 -25.17
CA GLU A 5 7.78 -15.06 -24.79
C GLU A 5 7.35 -14.37 -23.50
N ARG A 6 6.05 -14.06 -23.36
CA ARG A 6 5.49 -13.47 -22.13
C ARG A 6 5.72 -14.35 -20.90
N THR A 7 5.71 -15.68 -21.04
CA THR A 7 5.95 -16.60 -19.91
C THR A 7 7.43 -16.82 -19.60
N ILE A 8 8.33 -16.64 -20.57
CA ILE A 8 9.77 -16.83 -20.36
C ILE A 8 10.44 -15.57 -19.84
N THR A 9 10.01 -14.38 -20.26
CA THR A 9 10.66 -13.10 -19.96
C THR A 9 10.87 -12.86 -18.44
N PRO A 10 9.87 -12.99 -17.55
CA PRO A 10 10.09 -12.76 -16.12
C PRO A 10 11.03 -13.81 -15.50
N ARG A 11 11.05 -15.04 -16.01
CA ARG A 11 11.96 -16.10 -15.54
C ARG A 11 13.42 -15.77 -15.86
N LEU A 12 13.69 -15.27 -17.06
CA LEU A 12 15.03 -14.84 -17.48
C LEU A 12 15.47 -13.59 -16.73
N ALA A 13 14.58 -12.62 -16.56
CA ALA A 13 14.87 -11.41 -15.79
C ALA A 13 15.24 -11.72 -14.33
N LEU A 14 14.47 -12.57 -13.66
CA LEU A 14 14.76 -12.99 -12.29
C LEU A 14 16.06 -13.82 -12.18
N THR A 15 16.38 -14.66 -13.16
CA THR A 15 17.67 -15.39 -13.18
C THR A 15 18.84 -14.42 -13.31
N THR A 16 18.68 -13.36 -14.09
CA THR A 16 19.71 -12.31 -14.20
C THR A 16 19.82 -11.52 -12.88
N ALA A 17 18.69 -11.20 -12.24
CA ALA A 17 18.66 -10.51 -10.95
C ALA A 17 19.35 -11.34 -9.85
N GLU A 18 19.07 -12.64 -9.77
CA GLU A 18 19.72 -13.55 -8.83
C GLU A 18 21.24 -13.62 -9.05
N TYR A 19 21.69 -13.68 -10.29
CA TYR A 19 23.12 -13.65 -10.59
C TYR A 19 23.79 -12.35 -10.10
N LEU A 20 23.14 -11.21 -10.36
CA LEU A 20 23.67 -9.93 -9.89
C LEU A 20 23.66 -9.82 -8.37
N ALA A 21 22.58 -10.28 -7.72
CA ALA A 21 22.45 -10.21 -6.28
C ALA A 21 23.38 -11.18 -5.56
N PHE A 22 23.41 -12.46 -5.97
CA PHE A 22 24.03 -13.50 -5.18
C PHE A 22 25.45 -13.89 -5.65
N GLU A 23 25.83 -13.54 -6.87
CA GLU A 23 27.20 -13.75 -7.38
C GLU A 23 28.01 -12.44 -7.51
N LYS A 24 27.34 -11.29 -7.44
CA LYS A 24 27.95 -9.96 -7.54
C LYS A 24 27.67 -9.06 -6.34
N ASP A 25 26.91 -9.55 -5.35
CA ASP A 25 26.56 -8.88 -4.11
C ASP A 25 25.82 -7.52 -4.30
N TYR A 26 25.00 -7.41 -5.37
CA TYR A 26 24.19 -6.23 -5.63
C TYR A 26 22.86 -6.31 -4.89
N HIS A 27 22.33 -5.16 -4.48
CA HIS A 27 20.92 -5.02 -4.12
C HIS A 27 20.14 -4.73 -5.40
N VAL A 28 19.34 -5.70 -5.83
CA VAL A 28 18.64 -5.65 -7.12
C VAL A 28 17.15 -5.44 -6.91
N LEU A 29 16.60 -4.36 -7.50
CA LEU A 29 15.16 -4.14 -7.59
C LEU A 29 14.65 -4.66 -8.94
N VAL A 30 13.69 -5.56 -8.91
CA VAL A 30 13.03 -6.12 -10.09
C VAL A 30 11.59 -5.62 -10.15
N ILE A 31 11.27 -4.85 -11.19
CA ILE A 31 9.92 -4.34 -11.44
C ILE A 31 9.32 -5.19 -12.58
N LEU A 32 8.31 -6.01 -12.24
CA LEU A 32 7.67 -6.93 -13.17
C LEU A 32 6.39 -6.30 -13.76
N THR A 33 6.51 -5.67 -14.90
CA THR A 33 5.39 -5.09 -15.65
C THR A 33 5.09 -5.94 -16.88
N ASP A 34 3.93 -6.43 -17.16
CA ASP A 34 2.71 -6.46 -16.36
C ASP A 34 2.37 -7.93 -16.10
N MET A 35 2.19 -8.32 -14.85
CA MET A 35 1.93 -9.71 -14.47
C MET A 35 0.55 -10.21 -14.89
N THR A 36 -0.38 -9.30 -15.20
CA THR A 36 -1.64 -9.65 -15.86
C THR A 36 -1.39 -10.28 -17.24
N ASN A 37 -0.49 -9.68 -18.03
CA ASN A 37 -0.09 -10.23 -19.33
C ASN A 37 0.58 -11.61 -19.21
N TYR A 38 1.35 -11.83 -18.13
CA TYR A 38 1.92 -13.14 -17.84
C TYR A 38 0.83 -14.19 -17.57
N CYS A 39 -0.13 -13.87 -16.70
CA CYS A 39 -1.22 -14.79 -16.36
C CYS A 39 -2.13 -15.07 -17.57
N GLU A 40 -2.41 -14.06 -18.40
CA GLU A 40 -3.14 -14.24 -19.65
C GLU A 40 -2.40 -15.17 -20.62
N ALA A 41 -1.07 -15.07 -20.68
CA ALA A 41 -0.26 -15.99 -21.48
C ALA A 41 -0.34 -17.44 -20.97
N LEU A 42 -0.37 -17.64 -19.65
CA LEU A 42 -0.59 -18.96 -19.06
C LEU A 42 -1.98 -19.50 -19.44
N ARG A 43 -3.01 -18.67 -19.41
CA ARG A 43 -4.36 -19.04 -19.82
C ARG A 43 -4.44 -19.43 -21.30
N GLU A 44 -3.81 -18.66 -22.19
CA GLU A 44 -3.71 -18.95 -23.62
C GLU A 44 -3.02 -20.30 -23.89
N ILE A 45 -1.90 -20.57 -23.21
CA ILE A 45 -1.13 -21.81 -23.34
C ILE A 45 -1.94 -23.01 -22.82
N GLY A 46 -2.59 -22.87 -21.65
CA GLY A 46 -3.44 -23.89 -21.06
C GLY A 46 -4.62 -24.26 -22.00
N ALA A 47 -5.26 -23.24 -22.56
CA ALA A 47 -6.33 -23.44 -23.54
C ALA A 47 -5.85 -24.16 -24.82
N ALA A 48 -4.68 -23.77 -25.34
CA ALA A 48 -4.10 -24.42 -26.52
C ALA A 48 -3.66 -25.88 -26.26
N ARG A 49 -3.44 -26.25 -25.02
CA ARG A 49 -3.10 -27.62 -24.58
C ARG A 49 -4.32 -28.43 -24.15
N GLU A 50 -5.52 -27.85 -24.24
CA GLU A 50 -6.77 -28.46 -23.76
C GLU A 50 -6.73 -28.88 -22.29
N GLU A 51 -5.98 -28.11 -21.45
CA GLU A 51 -5.91 -28.34 -20.02
C GLU A 51 -7.26 -28.02 -19.36
N VAL A 52 -7.59 -28.75 -18.27
CA VAL A 52 -8.81 -28.48 -17.51
C VAL A 52 -8.70 -27.10 -16.87
N PRO A 53 -9.60 -26.15 -17.20
CA PRO A 53 -9.51 -24.80 -16.65
C PRO A 53 -9.89 -24.76 -15.19
N GLY A 54 -9.20 -23.93 -14.43
CA GLY A 54 -9.57 -23.54 -13.09
C GLY A 54 -10.48 -22.31 -13.07
N ARG A 55 -10.43 -21.53 -11.98
CA ARG A 55 -11.25 -20.34 -11.78
C ARG A 55 -11.03 -19.32 -12.90
N ARG A 56 -12.13 -18.83 -13.50
CA ARG A 56 -12.16 -17.87 -14.64
C ARG A 56 -11.32 -18.31 -15.86
N GLY A 57 -11.10 -19.61 -16.04
CA GLY A 57 -10.37 -20.15 -17.20
C GLY A 57 -8.86 -20.13 -17.07
N TYR A 58 -8.30 -19.71 -15.94
CA TYR A 58 -6.87 -19.80 -15.66
C TYR A 58 -6.48 -21.24 -15.31
N PRO A 59 -5.21 -21.64 -15.59
CA PRO A 59 -4.74 -22.98 -15.23
C PRO A 59 -4.76 -23.17 -13.70
N GLY A 60 -5.11 -24.38 -13.25
CA GLY A 60 -5.17 -24.72 -11.83
C GLY A 60 -3.84 -24.55 -11.09
N TYR A 61 -2.71 -24.60 -11.81
CA TYR A 61 -1.35 -24.41 -11.27
C TYR A 61 -0.89 -22.95 -11.22
N MET A 62 -1.73 -21.97 -11.59
CA MET A 62 -1.31 -20.56 -11.67
C MET A 62 -0.74 -20.04 -10.34
N TYR A 63 -1.33 -20.45 -9.20
CA TYR A 63 -0.78 -20.10 -7.87
C TYR A 63 0.66 -20.57 -7.70
N THR A 64 0.92 -21.85 -7.94
CA THR A 64 2.26 -22.43 -7.81
C THR A 64 3.25 -21.78 -8.76
N ASP A 65 2.80 -21.48 -9.98
CA ASP A 65 3.64 -20.84 -10.99
C ASP A 65 4.01 -19.41 -10.61
N LEU A 66 3.07 -18.61 -10.09
CA LEU A 66 3.34 -17.28 -9.54
C LEU A 66 4.24 -17.34 -8.30
N ALA A 67 3.99 -18.28 -7.39
CA ALA A 67 4.81 -18.47 -6.21
C ALA A 67 6.27 -18.76 -6.58
N GLN A 68 6.52 -19.61 -7.57
CA GLN A 68 7.88 -19.89 -8.08
C GLN A 68 8.59 -18.65 -8.64
N LEU A 69 7.88 -17.62 -9.06
CA LEU A 69 8.46 -16.35 -9.46
C LEU A 69 8.69 -15.42 -8.26
N TYR A 70 7.66 -15.21 -7.45
CA TYR A 70 7.69 -14.19 -6.40
C TYR A 70 8.55 -14.60 -5.20
N GLU A 71 8.59 -15.89 -4.85
CA GLU A 71 9.44 -16.42 -3.77
C GLU A 71 10.96 -16.37 -4.07
N ARG A 72 11.34 -15.93 -5.26
CA ARG A 72 12.75 -15.64 -5.62
C ARG A 72 13.26 -14.31 -5.04
N ALA A 73 12.38 -13.48 -4.50
CA ALA A 73 12.77 -12.30 -3.73
C ALA A 73 13.37 -12.71 -2.38
N GLY A 74 14.36 -11.96 -1.92
CA GLY A 74 14.94 -12.16 -0.59
C GLY A 74 16.45 -12.03 -0.52
N ARG A 75 17.01 -12.55 0.56
CA ARG A 75 18.45 -12.60 0.87
C ARG A 75 18.86 -14.05 1.12
N ILE A 76 20.08 -14.37 0.79
CA ILE A 76 20.67 -15.69 1.07
C ILE A 76 21.70 -15.53 2.19
N GLN A 77 21.65 -16.42 3.19
CA GLN A 77 22.62 -16.40 4.29
C GLN A 77 24.05 -16.52 3.77
N GLY A 78 24.92 -15.60 4.19
CA GLY A 78 26.32 -15.57 3.78
C GLY A 78 26.56 -14.84 2.43
N ARG A 79 25.55 -14.13 1.92
CA ARG A 79 25.66 -13.22 0.76
C ARG A 79 25.20 -11.83 1.18
N ASP A 80 25.85 -10.79 0.68
CA ASP A 80 25.52 -9.41 1.01
C ASP A 80 24.37 -8.86 0.11
N GLY A 81 24.22 -9.40 -1.10
CA GLY A 81 23.21 -8.98 -2.05
C GLY A 81 21.78 -9.37 -1.70
N SER A 82 20.84 -8.73 -2.36
CA SER A 82 19.40 -9.00 -2.19
C SER A 82 18.62 -8.83 -3.49
N VAL A 83 17.50 -9.53 -3.60
CA VAL A 83 16.50 -9.32 -4.66
C VAL A 83 15.22 -8.81 -4.03
N THR A 84 14.79 -7.62 -4.44
CA THR A 84 13.46 -7.06 -4.12
C THR A 84 12.61 -7.10 -5.38
N GLN A 85 11.36 -7.54 -5.27
CA GLN A 85 10.44 -7.60 -6.40
C GLN A 85 9.24 -6.67 -6.17
N ILE A 86 8.85 -5.95 -7.21
CA ILE A 86 7.59 -5.20 -7.30
C ILE A 86 6.81 -5.75 -8.50
N PRO A 87 5.96 -6.79 -8.31
CA PRO A 87 5.06 -7.24 -9.36
C PRO A 87 3.93 -6.23 -9.53
N ILE A 88 3.76 -5.72 -10.76
CA ILE A 88 2.69 -4.80 -11.13
C ILE A 88 1.66 -5.58 -11.93
N LEU A 89 0.40 -5.40 -11.60
CA LEU A 89 -0.73 -6.03 -12.29
C LEU A 89 -1.91 -5.07 -12.39
N THR A 90 -2.84 -5.39 -13.25
CA THR A 90 -4.13 -4.71 -13.34
C THR A 90 -5.23 -5.56 -12.69
N MET A 91 -6.22 -4.90 -12.11
CA MET A 91 -7.43 -5.54 -11.59
C MET A 91 -8.55 -5.41 -12.63
N PRO A 92 -8.86 -6.47 -13.41
CA PRO A 92 -9.93 -6.40 -14.40
C PRO A 92 -11.28 -6.07 -13.77
N GLY A 93 -11.86 -4.93 -14.17
CA GLY A 93 -13.11 -4.43 -13.59
C GLY A 93 -12.99 -3.92 -12.17
N ASP A 94 -11.78 -3.54 -11.75
CA ASP A 94 -11.45 -3.11 -10.39
C ASP A 94 -11.82 -4.17 -9.32
N ASP A 95 -11.86 -5.44 -9.72
CA ASP A 95 -12.23 -6.60 -8.90
C ASP A 95 -10.96 -7.22 -8.26
N ASP A 96 -10.71 -6.93 -7.01
CA ASP A 96 -9.62 -7.48 -6.20
C ASP A 96 -9.77 -8.99 -5.94
N THR A 97 -11.00 -9.52 -6.05
CA THR A 97 -11.28 -10.95 -5.94
C THR A 97 -10.99 -11.73 -7.24
N HIS A 98 -10.54 -11.02 -8.29
CA HIS A 98 -10.09 -11.66 -9.51
C HIS A 98 -8.87 -12.55 -9.24
N PRO A 99 -8.74 -13.75 -9.88
CA PRO A 99 -7.65 -14.69 -9.56
C PRO A 99 -6.24 -14.11 -9.61
N ILE A 100 -5.97 -13.11 -10.43
CA ILE A 100 -4.64 -12.53 -10.56
C ILE A 100 -4.27 -11.69 -9.32
N PRO A 101 -5.02 -10.65 -8.92
CA PRO A 101 -4.71 -9.91 -7.68
C PRO A 101 -4.89 -10.78 -6.44
N ASP A 102 -5.93 -11.60 -6.36
CA ASP A 102 -6.21 -12.48 -5.22
C ASP A 102 -5.02 -13.41 -4.92
N LEU A 103 -4.54 -14.18 -5.91
CA LEU A 103 -3.41 -15.09 -5.73
C LEU A 103 -2.08 -14.35 -5.48
N THR A 104 -1.86 -13.23 -6.15
CA THR A 104 -0.66 -12.41 -5.94
C THR A 104 -0.62 -11.88 -4.51
N GLY A 105 -1.75 -11.39 -3.97
CA GLY A 105 -1.87 -10.91 -2.61
C GLY A 105 -1.58 -11.97 -1.54
N TYR A 106 -1.86 -13.24 -1.83
CA TYR A 106 -1.49 -14.35 -0.92
C TYR A 106 0.01 -14.66 -0.89
N ILE A 107 0.72 -14.41 -1.98
CA ILE A 107 2.14 -14.80 -2.12
C ILE A 107 3.06 -13.66 -1.66
N THR A 108 2.73 -12.42 -2.01
CA THR A 108 3.57 -11.24 -1.74
C THR A 108 3.45 -10.78 -0.29
N GLU A 109 4.48 -10.09 0.21
CA GLU A 109 4.52 -9.57 1.59
C GLU A 109 3.59 -8.38 1.82
N GLY A 110 3.21 -7.70 0.77
CA GLY A 110 2.30 -6.56 0.85
C GLY A 110 1.74 -6.19 -0.51
N GLN A 111 0.83 -5.24 -0.51
CA GLN A 111 0.17 -4.74 -1.71
C GLN A 111 -0.11 -3.25 -1.58
N ILE A 112 0.03 -2.54 -2.69
CA ILE A 112 -0.30 -1.13 -2.83
C ILE A 112 -1.42 -1.03 -3.85
N TYR A 113 -2.57 -0.54 -3.43
CA TYR A 113 -3.74 -0.32 -4.29
C TYR A 113 -3.70 1.07 -4.90
N ILE A 114 -3.82 1.13 -6.21
CA ILE A 114 -3.93 2.37 -6.98
C ILE A 114 -5.40 2.56 -7.32
N ASP A 115 -5.96 3.68 -6.88
CA ASP A 115 -7.39 3.98 -6.98
C ASP A 115 -7.68 4.97 -8.10
N ARG A 116 -8.74 4.71 -8.88
CA ARG A 116 -9.16 5.59 -9.99
C ARG A 116 -9.89 6.82 -9.50
N ASP A 117 -10.64 6.70 -8.42
CA ASP A 117 -11.42 7.80 -7.86
C ASP A 117 -10.50 8.85 -7.25
N LEU A 118 -9.46 8.44 -6.50
CA LEU A 118 -8.40 9.33 -6.03
C LEU A 118 -7.66 10.01 -7.19
N ASN A 119 -7.35 9.25 -8.26
CA ASN A 119 -6.75 9.85 -9.45
C ASN A 119 -7.65 10.88 -10.13
N SER A 120 -8.96 10.66 -10.14
CA SER A 120 -9.94 11.58 -10.71
C SER A 120 -10.08 12.87 -9.89
N GLN A 121 -9.79 12.79 -8.59
CA GLN A 121 -9.72 13.93 -7.67
C GLN A 121 -8.41 14.72 -7.78
N GLY A 122 -7.41 14.17 -8.52
CA GLY A 122 -6.11 14.82 -8.73
C GLY A 122 -5.03 14.40 -7.72
N ILE A 123 -5.32 13.47 -6.83
CA ILE A 123 -4.37 12.93 -5.84
C ILE A 123 -3.24 12.18 -6.55
N THR A 124 -2.00 12.50 -6.27
CA THR A 124 -0.82 11.90 -6.90
C THR A 124 0.29 11.61 -5.86
N PRO A 125 0.71 10.34 -5.66
CA PRO A 125 0.15 9.12 -6.26
C PRO A 125 -1.23 8.77 -5.69
N PRO A 126 -2.14 8.19 -6.50
CA PRO A 126 -3.50 7.88 -6.06
C PRO A 126 -3.54 6.54 -5.30
N ILE A 127 -2.88 6.49 -4.16
CA ILE A 127 -2.77 5.29 -3.32
C ILE A 127 -3.96 5.23 -2.38
N ASN A 128 -4.77 4.17 -2.50
CA ASN A 128 -5.79 3.86 -1.52
C ASN A 128 -5.15 3.13 -0.33
N VAL A 129 -5.09 3.82 0.80
CA VAL A 129 -4.36 3.37 1.99
C VAL A 129 -5.06 2.20 2.68
N LEU A 130 -6.40 2.21 2.74
CA LEU A 130 -7.14 1.23 3.54
C LEU A 130 -6.98 -0.23 3.05
N PRO A 131 -7.11 -0.55 1.74
CA PRO A 131 -6.84 -1.90 1.25
C PRO A 131 -5.35 -2.20 1.08
N SER A 132 -4.47 -1.22 1.16
CA SER A 132 -3.03 -1.39 1.07
C SER A 132 -2.47 -2.00 2.36
N LEU A 133 -1.52 -2.91 2.21
CA LEU A 133 -1.04 -3.75 3.32
C LEU A 133 0.45 -4.03 3.17
N SER A 134 1.17 -4.00 4.29
CA SER A 134 2.51 -4.61 4.43
C SER A 134 2.52 -5.51 5.67
N ARG A 135 2.83 -6.80 5.48
CA ARG A 135 2.88 -7.79 6.58
C ARG A 135 4.14 -7.69 7.43
N LEU A 136 5.20 -7.10 6.88
CA LEU A 136 6.52 -6.98 7.51
C LEU A 136 6.86 -5.53 7.91
N MET A 137 5.90 -4.61 7.85
CA MET A 137 6.17 -3.21 8.16
C MET A 137 6.69 -3.03 9.58
N ASP A 138 6.09 -3.71 10.55
CA ASP A 138 6.45 -3.59 11.96
C ASP A 138 7.89 -4.06 12.26
N ASP A 139 8.44 -4.97 11.45
CA ASP A 139 9.84 -5.40 11.53
C ASP A 139 10.83 -4.36 10.97
N GLY A 140 10.32 -3.36 10.24
CA GLY A 140 11.12 -2.33 9.56
C GLY A 140 11.02 -0.93 10.17
N ILE A 141 10.25 -0.74 11.25
CA ILE A 141 9.98 0.56 11.86
C ILE A 141 10.27 0.55 13.36
N GLY A 142 10.33 1.74 13.97
CA GLY A 142 10.54 1.92 15.40
C GLY A 142 11.99 2.19 15.80
N GLU A 143 12.28 2.12 17.10
CA GLU A 143 13.56 2.49 17.68
C GLU A 143 14.75 1.77 17.03
N GLY A 144 15.73 2.55 16.58
CA GLY A 144 16.94 2.04 15.91
C GLY A 144 16.79 1.81 14.39
N LEU A 145 15.60 1.92 13.85
CA LEU A 145 15.29 1.84 12.41
C LEU A 145 14.70 3.14 11.89
N THR A 146 13.67 3.63 12.57
CA THR A 146 13.03 4.92 12.33
C THR A 146 12.82 5.63 13.66
N ARG A 147 11.92 6.62 13.74
CA ARG A 147 11.56 7.29 14.99
C ARG A 147 10.70 6.37 15.87
N ALA A 148 10.81 6.51 17.21
CA ALA A 148 10.15 5.62 18.17
C ALA A 148 8.61 5.63 18.06
N ASP A 149 8.03 6.77 17.75
CA ASP A 149 6.58 6.99 17.60
C ASP A 149 5.98 6.48 16.28
N HIS A 150 6.82 5.97 15.34
CA HIS A 150 6.35 5.63 13.99
C HIS A 150 5.21 4.61 13.98
N ALA A 151 5.27 3.58 14.82
CA ALA A 151 4.24 2.55 14.88
C ALA A 151 2.89 3.13 15.35
N ASP A 152 2.92 3.92 16.41
CA ASP A 152 1.74 4.53 17.02
C ASP A 152 1.09 5.54 16.08
N VAL A 153 1.90 6.43 15.48
CA VAL A 153 1.44 7.41 14.50
C VAL A 153 0.79 6.73 13.30
N LYS A 154 1.43 5.69 12.74
CA LYS A 154 0.88 4.88 11.65
C LYS A 154 -0.50 4.30 12.01
N ASP A 155 -0.61 3.66 13.16
CA ASP A 155 -1.83 2.99 13.59
C ASP A 155 -2.95 3.98 13.90
N GLN A 156 -2.62 5.14 14.44
CA GLN A 156 -3.60 6.19 14.74
C GLN A 156 -4.09 6.89 13.46
N ILE A 157 -3.20 7.23 12.53
CA ILE A 157 -3.57 7.82 11.23
C ILE A 157 -4.49 6.86 10.45
N PHE A 158 -4.09 5.58 10.39
CA PHE A 158 -4.89 4.57 9.68
C PHE A 158 -6.30 4.45 10.28
N ALA A 159 -6.42 4.42 11.61
CA ALA A 159 -7.70 4.35 12.29
C ALA A 159 -8.55 5.62 12.08
N ALA A 160 -7.93 6.79 12.16
CA ALA A 160 -8.62 8.06 11.97
C ALA A 160 -9.13 8.22 10.51
N TYR A 161 -8.33 7.82 9.54
CA TYR A 161 -8.74 7.84 8.13
C TYR A 161 -9.87 6.84 7.86
N ALA A 162 -9.79 5.62 8.41
CA ALA A 162 -10.86 4.64 8.28
C ALA A 162 -12.19 5.15 8.87
N GLU A 163 -12.17 5.80 10.04
CA GLU A 163 -13.35 6.43 10.64
C GLU A 163 -13.93 7.54 9.74
N GLY A 164 -13.06 8.37 9.17
CA GLY A 164 -13.48 9.42 8.22
C GLY A 164 -14.17 8.84 6.98
N GLU A 165 -13.64 7.75 6.42
CA GLU A 165 -14.26 7.08 5.26
C GLU A 165 -15.63 6.46 5.60
N ASP A 166 -15.75 5.79 6.75
CA ASP A 166 -17.03 5.25 7.22
C ASP A 166 -18.06 6.38 7.42
N LEU A 167 -17.61 7.54 7.90
CA LEU A 167 -18.46 8.71 8.07
C LEU A 167 -18.86 9.36 6.74
N ARG A 168 -18.02 9.36 5.70
CA ARG A 168 -18.38 9.81 4.34
C ARG A 168 -19.58 9.02 3.80
N ASP A 169 -19.58 7.69 4.01
CA ASP A 169 -20.72 6.86 3.62
C ASP A 169 -21.97 7.20 4.42
N LEU A 170 -21.83 7.46 5.71
CA LEU A 170 -22.96 7.86 6.57
C LEU A 170 -23.54 9.21 6.17
N VAL A 171 -22.69 10.21 5.84
CA VAL A 171 -23.12 11.53 5.36
C VAL A 171 -24.05 11.45 4.15
N ASN A 172 -23.76 10.51 3.24
CA ASN A 172 -24.60 10.30 2.05
C ASN A 172 -26.04 9.84 2.40
N ILE A 173 -26.26 9.31 3.60
CA ILE A 173 -27.55 8.79 4.06
C ILE A 173 -28.27 9.80 4.95
N VAL A 174 -27.58 10.38 5.93
CA VAL A 174 -28.23 11.20 6.99
C VAL A 174 -27.95 12.70 6.85
N GLY A 175 -26.97 13.11 6.04
CA GLY A 175 -26.51 14.48 5.90
C GLY A 175 -25.47 14.87 6.98
N ARG A 176 -24.58 15.81 6.65
CA ARG A 176 -23.49 16.28 7.54
C ARG A 176 -24.00 16.95 8.81
N GLU A 177 -25.20 17.58 8.76
CA GLU A 177 -25.82 18.30 9.88
C GLU A 177 -26.23 17.34 11.04
N ALA A 178 -26.37 16.03 10.75
CA ALA A 178 -26.74 15.03 11.75
C ALA A 178 -25.55 14.46 12.53
N LEU A 179 -24.33 14.79 12.13
CA LEU A 179 -23.11 14.28 12.74
C LEU A 179 -22.72 15.06 13.99
N SER A 180 -22.00 14.40 14.89
CA SER A 180 -21.40 15.07 16.06
C SER A 180 -20.24 15.99 15.63
N GLU A 181 -19.81 16.85 16.53
CA GLU A 181 -18.63 17.70 16.30
C GLU A 181 -17.35 16.87 16.06
N LEU A 182 -17.19 15.77 16.80
CA LEU A 182 -16.08 14.86 16.62
C LEU A 182 -16.12 14.15 15.26
N ASP A 183 -17.30 13.69 14.81
CA ASP A 183 -17.44 13.05 13.50
C ASP A 183 -17.06 14.03 12.37
N ASN A 184 -17.45 15.30 12.51
CA ASN A 184 -17.04 16.33 11.56
C ASN A 184 -15.52 16.54 11.52
N LYS A 185 -14.82 16.44 12.66
CA LYS A 185 -13.36 16.49 12.71
C LYS A 185 -12.71 15.31 12.01
N TYR A 186 -13.27 14.10 12.11
CA TYR A 186 -12.77 12.93 11.36
C TYR A 186 -12.98 13.08 9.85
N LEU A 187 -14.09 13.68 9.41
CA LEU A 187 -14.29 14.00 7.99
C LEU A 187 -13.24 15.00 7.49
N ASP A 188 -13.04 16.08 8.22
CA ASP A 188 -12.04 17.11 7.87
C ASP A 188 -10.62 16.52 7.91
N PHE A 189 -10.34 15.59 8.84
CA PHE A 189 -9.10 14.85 8.89
C PHE A 189 -8.90 14.00 7.62
N ALA A 190 -9.93 13.26 7.19
CA ALA A 190 -9.84 12.40 6.00
C ALA A 190 -9.57 13.24 4.74
N ASP A 191 -10.26 14.37 4.57
CA ASP A 191 -10.04 15.29 3.45
C ASP A 191 -8.60 15.81 3.43
N ARG A 192 -8.09 16.31 4.56
CA ARG A 192 -6.71 16.80 4.65
C ARG A 192 -5.66 15.71 4.54
N PHE A 193 -5.95 14.49 5.04
CA PHE A 193 -5.05 13.35 4.87
C PHE A 193 -4.85 13.02 3.40
N GLU A 194 -5.89 13.02 2.59
CA GLU A 194 -5.77 12.79 1.15
C GLU A 194 -5.01 13.93 0.46
N GLU A 195 -5.35 15.18 0.77
CA GLU A 195 -4.79 16.36 0.09
C GLU A 195 -3.35 16.69 0.50
N GLU A 196 -2.95 16.46 1.74
CA GLU A 196 -1.65 16.89 2.27
C GLU A 196 -0.70 15.70 2.50
N PHE A 197 -1.22 14.53 2.89
CA PHE A 197 -0.37 13.37 3.23
C PHE A 197 -0.21 12.41 2.05
N VAL A 198 -1.31 12.02 1.40
CA VAL A 198 -1.29 11.09 0.25
C VAL A 198 -0.86 11.82 -1.01
N ASP A 199 -1.41 12.99 -1.30
CA ASP A 199 -1.00 13.80 -2.43
C ASP A 199 0.40 14.39 -2.20
N GLN A 200 1.34 13.97 -3.02
CA GLN A 200 2.71 14.45 -3.00
C GLN A 200 3.10 15.16 -4.30
N GLY A 201 2.17 15.17 -5.29
CA GLY A 201 2.52 15.64 -6.62
C GLY A 201 3.60 14.78 -7.28
N THR A 202 4.24 15.31 -8.32
CA THR A 202 5.21 14.58 -9.15
C THR A 202 6.67 14.76 -8.74
N ASP A 203 7.00 15.81 -8.01
CA ASP A 203 8.38 16.25 -7.76
C ASP A 203 8.78 16.30 -6.27
N THR A 204 7.91 15.82 -5.39
CA THR A 204 8.15 15.83 -3.94
C THR A 204 8.86 14.55 -3.50
N SER A 205 9.82 14.69 -2.59
CA SER A 205 10.48 13.59 -1.89
C SER A 205 10.56 13.91 -0.41
N ARG A 206 9.66 13.33 0.39
CA ARG A 206 9.65 13.48 1.85
C ARG A 206 10.52 12.42 2.50
N SER A 207 11.29 12.81 3.50
CA SER A 207 11.93 11.89 4.43
C SER A 207 10.89 11.23 5.35
N ILE A 208 11.28 10.17 6.04
CA ILE A 208 10.41 9.55 7.04
C ILE A 208 10.11 10.50 8.21
N ASP A 209 11.07 11.30 8.61
CA ASP A 209 10.88 12.28 9.70
C ASP A 209 9.88 13.37 9.30
N GLU A 210 10.00 13.93 8.08
CA GLU A 210 9.03 14.89 7.54
C GLU A 210 7.64 14.27 7.42
N THR A 211 7.55 12.99 7.07
CA THR A 211 6.28 12.26 6.99
C THR A 211 5.64 12.09 8.36
N LEU A 212 6.42 11.78 9.39
CA LEU A 212 5.93 11.65 10.76
C LEU A 212 5.52 13.00 11.36
N GLU A 213 6.26 14.08 11.08
CA GLU A 213 5.86 15.44 11.49
C GLU A 213 4.52 15.83 10.88
N LEU A 214 4.35 15.61 9.57
CA LEU A 214 3.07 15.86 8.90
C LEU A 214 1.95 14.98 9.49
N GLY A 215 2.27 13.73 9.84
CA GLY A 215 1.33 12.85 10.54
C GLY A 215 0.85 13.45 11.85
N TRP A 216 1.76 14.00 12.67
CA TRP A 216 1.41 14.69 13.92
C TRP A 216 0.61 15.98 13.69
N ASP A 217 0.93 16.75 12.66
CA ASP A 217 0.17 17.96 12.30
C ASP A 217 -1.29 17.60 11.97
N LEU A 218 -1.53 16.51 11.24
CA LEU A 218 -2.87 16.02 10.96
C LEU A 218 -3.56 15.46 12.21
N LEU A 219 -2.88 14.64 13.01
CA LEU A 219 -3.45 14.07 14.23
C LEU A 219 -3.81 15.13 15.26
N SER A 220 -3.13 16.27 15.24
CA SER A 220 -3.41 17.41 16.13
C SER A 220 -4.74 18.14 15.82
N MET A 221 -5.39 17.83 14.70
CA MET A 221 -6.77 18.28 14.41
C MET A 221 -7.80 17.55 15.26
N LEU A 222 -7.49 16.36 15.72
CA LEU A 222 -8.35 15.56 16.58
C LEU A 222 -8.08 15.89 18.05
N PRO A 223 -9.10 15.81 18.94
CA PRO A 223 -8.86 16.00 20.37
C PRO A 223 -7.94 14.89 20.92
N LYS A 224 -7.13 15.22 21.92
CA LYS A 224 -6.20 14.28 22.58
C LYS A 224 -6.88 12.97 22.98
N ASP A 225 -8.10 13.04 23.49
CA ASP A 225 -8.89 11.89 23.93
C ASP A 225 -9.26 10.91 22.78
N ALA A 226 -9.16 11.37 21.54
CA ALA A 226 -9.37 10.53 20.35
C ALA A 226 -8.11 9.78 19.91
N LEU A 227 -6.92 10.17 20.41
CA LEU A 227 -5.63 9.57 20.05
C LEU A 227 -5.33 8.34 20.95
N ASN A 228 -6.25 7.38 20.95
CA ASN A 228 -6.22 6.24 21.86
C ASN A 228 -5.28 5.10 21.46
N ARG A 229 -4.56 5.24 20.36
CA ARG A 229 -3.57 4.28 19.85
C ARG A 229 -2.13 4.77 20.03
N ILE A 230 -1.94 5.92 20.67
CA ILE A 230 -0.63 6.54 20.91
C ILE A 230 -0.42 6.61 22.41
N ASP A 231 0.80 6.32 22.85
CA ASP A 231 1.20 6.45 24.26
C ASP A 231 1.11 7.92 24.72
N GLU A 232 0.62 8.13 25.95
CA GLU A 232 0.41 9.47 26.52
C GLU A 232 1.70 10.33 26.51
N ASP A 233 2.85 9.73 26.79
CA ASP A 233 4.14 10.43 26.78
C ASP A 233 4.47 11.00 25.40
N LEU A 234 4.12 10.27 24.30
CA LEU A 234 4.33 10.71 22.92
C LEU A 234 3.34 11.81 22.52
N ILE A 235 2.11 11.74 23.05
CA ILE A 235 1.12 12.81 22.84
C ILE A 235 1.60 14.09 23.52
N GLU A 236 2.14 14.02 24.75
CA GLU A 236 2.68 15.19 25.44
C GLU A 236 3.88 15.81 24.70
N GLU A 237 4.71 14.99 24.05
CA GLU A 237 5.90 15.45 23.33
C GLU A 237 5.59 16.07 21.97
N HIS A 238 4.67 15.49 21.21
CA HIS A 238 4.50 15.80 19.78
C HIS A 238 3.19 16.51 19.43
N TYR A 239 2.14 16.40 20.27
CA TYR A 239 0.85 17.02 19.97
C TYR A 239 0.93 18.55 20.00
N ARG A 240 0.42 19.17 18.95
CA ARG A 240 0.39 20.64 18.80
C ARG A 240 -1.03 21.13 18.99
N GLU A 241 -1.27 21.94 20.01
CA GLU A 241 -2.57 22.58 20.17
C GLU A 241 -2.77 23.60 19.04
N ASP A 242 -3.92 23.52 18.38
CA ASP A 242 -4.26 24.43 17.28
C ASP A 242 -4.53 25.82 17.86
N GLU A 243 -3.54 26.73 17.79
CA GLU A 243 -3.67 28.12 18.29
C GLU A 243 -4.79 28.92 17.60
N THR A 244 -5.40 28.35 16.53
CA THR A 244 -6.47 29.02 15.78
C THR A 244 -7.85 28.84 16.39
N ALA A 245 -8.06 27.87 17.28
CA ALA A 245 -9.35 27.63 17.93
C ALA A 245 -9.69 28.70 19.01
N GLU A 246 -8.69 29.28 19.67
CA GLU A 246 -8.91 30.31 20.71
C GLU A 246 -9.26 31.72 20.15
N ALA A 247 -9.02 31.97 18.87
CA ALA A 247 -9.25 33.29 18.28
C ALA A 247 -10.74 33.56 17.87
N VAL A 248 -11.61 32.58 18.00
CA VAL A 248 -13.04 32.69 17.64
C VAL A 248 -13.95 32.90 18.86
N GLU A 249 -13.47 32.68 20.09
CA GLU A 249 -14.22 32.89 21.33
C GLU A 249 -13.87 34.21 22.09
N ALA A 250 -13.09 35.10 21.49
CA ALA A 250 -12.74 36.39 22.10
C ALA A 250 -13.40 37.61 21.34
#